data_dbfb1e3b74d21dfeaccada4705a527b5
#
_entry.id   dbfb1e3b74d21dfeaccada4705a527b5
#
_cell.length_a   1.000
_cell.length_b   1.000
_cell.length_c   1.000
_cell.angle_alpha   90.00
_cell.angle_beta   90.00
_cell.angle_gamma   90.00
#
_symmetry.space_group_name_H-M   'P 1'
#
loop_
_entity.id
_entity.type
_entity.pdbx_description
1 polymer ?
#
loop_
_entity_poly.entity_id
_entity_poly.type
_entity_poly.pdbx_seq_one_letter_code
_entity_poly.pdbx_strand_id
1 'polypeptide(L)'
;MRLLLDENLSPRVARMLQQAGHDAAHVTEVGLGNTDDAEILEAAAHDGLTIVTADTDFGALLAARGTSSPSVVMLRSSDHLTPDEQARLIVAVLARVGEDLEQGAIASVTPERARLRNLPIAPN
;
A
#
# COMPACT_ATOMS: atom_id res chain seq x y z
N MET A 1 8.24 -8.48 -1.87
CA MET A 1 7.36 -8.17 -0.72
C MET A 1 5.96 -8.73 -0.97
N ARG A 2 5.22 -8.95 0.08
CA ARG A 2 3.82 -9.39 -0.01
C ARG A 2 2.91 -8.17 0.05
N LEU A 3 2.14 -7.96 -1.01
CA LEU A 3 1.36 -6.74 -1.23
C LEU A 3 -0.12 -7.06 -1.42
N LEU A 4 -0.96 -6.20 -0.86
CA LEU A 4 -2.41 -6.26 -1.06
C LEU A 4 -2.86 -4.93 -1.67
N LEU A 5 -3.40 -4.97 -2.88
CA LEU A 5 -3.82 -3.78 -3.61
C LEU A 5 -5.31 -3.50 -3.38
N ASP A 6 -5.61 -2.26 -3.01
CA ASP A 6 -6.96 -1.79 -2.76
C ASP A 6 -7.76 -1.66 -4.07
N GLU A 7 -9.10 -1.61 -3.93
CA GLU A 7 -10.03 -1.56 -5.06
C GLU A 7 -9.82 -0.36 -5.99
N ASN A 8 -9.34 0.76 -5.46
CA ASN A 8 -9.11 1.97 -6.26
C ASN A 8 -7.93 1.85 -7.24
N LEU A 9 -7.19 0.75 -7.19
CA LEU A 9 -6.16 0.44 -8.16
C LEU A 9 -6.64 -0.68 -9.08
N SER A 10 -6.20 -0.66 -10.34
CA SER A 10 -6.54 -1.71 -11.29
C SER A 10 -5.90 -3.05 -10.90
N PRO A 11 -6.59 -4.18 -11.06
CA PRO A 11 -5.97 -5.50 -10.90
C PRO A 11 -4.76 -5.71 -11.82
N ARG A 12 -4.67 -4.97 -12.92
CA ARG A 12 -3.51 -5.01 -13.82
C ARG A 12 -2.24 -4.59 -13.09
N VAL A 13 -2.32 -3.64 -12.15
CA VAL A 13 -1.17 -3.23 -11.35
C VAL A 13 -0.64 -4.42 -10.55
N ALA A 14 -1.52 -5.21 -9.94
CA ALA A 14 -1.12 -6.41 -9.21
C ALA A 14 -0.38 -7.40 -10.11
N ARG A 15 -0.88 -7.64 -11.33
CA ARG A 15 -0.22 -8.55 -12.27
C ARG A 15 1.18 -8.05 -12.65
N MET A 16 1.34 -6.75 -12.84
CA MET A 16 2.64 -6.18 -13.18
C MET A 16 3.63 -6.27 -12.01
N LEU A 17 3.16 -6.10 -10.79
CA LEU A 17 3.99 -6.29 -9.60
C LEU A 17 4.42 -7.76 -9.45
N GLN A 18 3.54 -8.70 -9.77
CA GLN A 18 3.89 -10.12 -9.81
C GLN A 18 5.00 -10.39 -10.82
N GLN A 19 4.92 -9.80 -12.01
CA GLN A 19 5.95 -9.92 -13.04
C GLN A 19 7.29 -9.33 -12.60
N ALA A 20 7.25 -8.34 -11.72
CA ALA A 20 8.46 -7.73 -11.16
C ALA A 20 9.03 -8.52 -9.97
N GLY A 21 8.43 -9.65 -9.61
CA GLY A 21 8.93 -10.52 -8.55
C GLY A 21 8.29 -10.34 -7.19
N HIS A 22 7.24 -9.52 -7.09
CA HIS A 22 6.53 -9.33 -5.83
C HIS A 22 5.34 -10.28 -5.70
N ASP A 23 5.02 -10.68 -4.47
CA ASP A 23 3.82 -11.45 -4.18
C ASP A 23 2.67 -10.46 -3.98
N ALA A 24 1.93 -10.16 -5.02
CA ALA A 24 0.89 -9.13 -5.02
C ALA A 24 -0.47 -9.73 -5.37
N ALA A 25 -1.50 -9.31 -4.64
CA ALA A 25 -2.88 -9.67 -4.92
C ALA A 25 -3.76 -8.43 -4.82
N HIS A 26 -4.82 -8.39 -5.63
CA HIS A 26 -5.84 -7.36 -5.54
C HIS A 26 -6.90 -7.82 -4.55
N VAL A 27 -7.52 -6.89 -3.80
CA VAL A 27 -8.54 -7.24 -2.78
C VAL A 27 -9.69 -8.05 -3.37
N THR A 28 -10.07 -7.82 -4.63
CA THR A 28 -11.12 -8.58 -5.30
C THR A 28 -10.75 -10.04 -5.53
N GLU A 29 -9.47 -10.36 -5.58
CA GLU A 29 -8.97 -11.72 -5.82
C GLU A 29 -8.91 -12.56 -4.54
N VAL A 30 -8.96 -11.91 -3.37
CA VAL A 30 -8.84 -12.58 -2.07
C VAL A 30 -10.10 -12.45 -1.22
N GLY A 31 -11.23 -12.10 -1.82
CA GLY A 31 -12.50 -12.02 -1.13
C GLY A 31 -12.70 -10.77 -0.29
N LEU A 32 -11.89 -9.72 -0.50
CA LEU A 32 -11.97 -8.46 0.22
C LEU A 32 -12.48 -7.32 -0.65
N GLY A 33 -13.03 -7.61 -1.81
CA GLY A 33 -13.68 -6.61 -2.64
C GLY A 33 -14.90 -6.03 -1.95
N ASN A 34 -15.13 -4.73 -2.11
CA ASN A 34 -16.25 -4.01 -1.51
C ASN A 34 -16.27 -4.12 0.02
N THR A 35 -15.09 -4.15 0.64
CA THR A 35 -14.90 -4.27 2.08
C THR A 35 -14.40 -2.94 2.62
N ASP A 36 -14.77 -2.57 3.84
CA ASP A 36 -14.33 -1.30 4.40
C ASP A 36 -12.84 -1.32 4.76
N ASP A 37 -12.24 -0.13 4.85
CA ASP A 37 -10.79 0.04 5.05
C ASP A 37 -10.31 -0.58 6.37
N ALA A 38 -11.12 -0.53 7.42
CA ALA A 38 -10.75 -1.10 8.72
C ALA A 38 -10.58 -2.61 8.63
N GLU A 39 -11.45 -3.29 7.90
CA GLU A 39 -11.34 -4.74 7.71
C GLU A 39 -10.15 -5.11 6.83
N ILE A 40 -9.85 -4.30 5.81
CA ILE A 40 -8.68 -4.49 4.96
C ILE A 40 -7.40 -4.35 5.79
N LEU A 41 -7.34 -3.34 6.67
CA LEU A 41 -6.20 -3.16 7.58
C LEU A 41 -6.00 -4.38 8.48
N GLU A 42 -7.07 -4.89 9.07
CA GLU A 42 -6.98 -6.05 9.95
C GLU A 42 -6.51 -7.30 9.21
N ALA A 43 -7.05 -7.55 8.03
CA ALA A 43 -6.66 -8.70 7.22
C ALA A 43 -5.19 -8.60 6.82
N ALA A 44 -4.74 -7.43 6.38
CA ALA A 44 -3.36 -7.22 5.98
C ALA A 44 -2.40 -7.38 7.17
N ALA A 45 -2.75 -6.85 8.33
CA ALA A 45 -1.93 -6.98 9.53
C ALA A 45 -1.81 -8.45 9.95
N HIS A 46 -2.92 -9.18 9.92
CA HIS A 46 -2.94 -10.59 10.29
C HIS A 46 -2.05 -11.44 9.36
N ASP A 47 -2.08 -11.15 8.06
CA ASP A 47 -1.37 -11.96 7.06
C ASP A 47 0.03 -11.42 6.72
N GLY A 48 0.46 -10.35 7.36
CA GLY A 48 1.77 -9.76 7.11
C GLY A 48 1.91 -9.12 5.73
N LEU A 49 0.83 -8.50 5.24
CA LEU A 49 0.82 -7.85 3.93
C LEU A 49 1.02 -6.35 4.06
N THR A 50 1.64 -5.74 3.06
CA THR A 50 1.69 -4.29 2.92
C THR A 50 0.57 -3.86 1.97
N ILE A 51 -0.22 -2.88 2.38
CA ILE A 51 -1.32 -2.36 1.56
C ILE A 51 -0.77 -1.35 0.56
N VAL A 52 -1.25 -1.42 -0.69
CA VAL A 52 -1.00 -0.40 -1.70
C VAL A 52 -2.35 0.19 -2.09
N THR A 53 -2.51 1.49 -1.95
CA THR A 53 -3.79 2.17 -2.15
C THR A 53 -3.60 3.57 -2.71
N ALA A 54 -4.63 4.10 -3.35
CA ALA A 54 -4.71 5.52 -3.71
C ALA A 54 -5.61 6.32 -2.76
N ASP A 55 -6.13 5.67 -1.70
CA ASP A 55 -6.99 6.30 -0.71
C ASP A 55 -6.15 6.79 0.48
N THR A 56 -6.16 8.10 0.72
CA THR A 56 -5.39 8.71 1.81
C THR A 56 -6.00 8.48 3.19
N ASP A 57 -7.24 7.98 3.27
CA ASP A 57 -7.91 7.70 4.54
C ASP A 57 -7.21 6.60 5.35
N PHE A 58 -6.44 5.73 4.71
CA PHE A 58 -5.65 4.71 5.43
C PHE A 58 -4.66 5.32 6.41
N GLY A 59 -4.07 6.47 6.07
CA GLY A 59 -3.17 7.16 6.99
C GLY A 59 -3.87 7.58 8.27
N ALA A 60 -5.07 8.13 8.16
CA ALA A 60 -5.87 8.54 9.31
C ALA A 60 -6.28 7.34 10.17
N LEU A 61 -6.65 6.23 9.54
CA LEU A 61 -7.00 5.00 10.25
C LEU A 61 -5.82 4.44 11.06
N LEU A 62 -4.64 4.41 10.47
CA LEU A 62 -3.43 3.94 11.16
C LEU A 62 -3.07 4.85 12.33
N ALA A 63 -3.20 6.16 12.14
CA ALA A 63 -2.94 7.13 13.23
C ALA A 63 -3.92 6.90 14.39
N ALA A 64 -5.20 6.71 14.09
CA ALA A 64 -6.23 6.49 15.11
C ALA A 64 -6.02 5.17 15.87
N ARG A 65 -5.56 4.13 15.19
CA ARG A 65 -5.34 2.81 15.80
C ARG A 65 -4.04 2.74 16.59
N GLY A 66 -3.07 3.59 16.29
CA GLY A 66 -1.77 3.59 16.97
C GLY A 66 -0.97 2.30 16.81
N THR A 67 -1.19 1.57 15.71
CA THR A 67 -0.55 0.28 15.46
C THR A 67 0.68 0.42 14.57
N SER A 68 1.58 -0.57 14.66
CA SER A 68 2.81 -0.61 13.86
C SER A 68 2.67 -1.43 12.58
N SER A 69 1.51 -2.03 12.34
CA SER A 69 1.22 -2.80 11.13
C SER A 69 -0.26 -2.65 10.76
N PRO A 70 -0.63 -2.86 9.51
CA PRO A 70 0.24 -3.13 8.38
C PRO A 70 0.93 -1.86 7.89
N SER A 71 1.99 -2.02 7.11
CA SER A 71 2.56 -0.91 6.35
C SER A 71 1.66 -0.56 5.17
N VAL A 72 1.73 0.69 4.72
CA VAL A 72 0.89 1.18 3.62
C VAL A 72 1.72 2.02 2.66
N VAL A 73 1.56 1.75 1.37
CA VAL A 73 2.05 2.60 0.30
C VAL A 73 0.83 3.34 -0.25
N MET A 74 0.77 4.66 -0.06
CA MET A 74 -0.32 5.50 -0.54
C MET A 74 0.14 6.28 -1.75
N LEU A 75 -0.51 6.04 -2.89
CA LEU A 75 -0.27 6.80 -4.11
C LEU A 75 -1.11 8.07 -4.08
N ARG A 76 -0.46 9.20 -4.30
CA ARG A 76 -1.10 10.51 -4.34
C ARG A 76 -0.84 11.16 -5.69
N SER A 77 -1.83 11.91 -6.19
CA SER A 77 -1.70 12.64 -7.46
C SER A 77 -1.29 11.73 -8.62
N SER A 78 -1.78 10.48 -8.61
CA SER A 78 -1.43 9.47 -9.60
C SER A 78 -2.61 9.07 -10.51
N ASP A 79 -3.73 9.76 -10.42
CA ASP A 79 -4.94 9.43 -11.19
C ASP A 79 -4.73 9.53 -12.70
N HIS A 80 -3.80 10.38 -13.13
CA HIS A 80 -3.47 10.56 -14.54
C HIS A 80 -2.49 9.51 -15.06
N LEU A 81 -1.95 8.66 -14.18
CA LEU A 81 -1.01 7.62 -14.58
C LEU A 81 -1.76 6.37 -15.05
N THR A 82 -1.18 5.70 -16.05
CA THR A 82 -1.69 4.40 -16.46
C THR A 82 -1.38 3.35 -15.39
N PRO A 83 -2.06 2.19 -15.40
CA PRO A 83 -1.68 1.08 -14.50
C PRO A 83 -0.21 0.70 -14.62
N ASP A 84 0.33 0.69 -15.83
CA ASP A 84 1.74 0.39 -16.07
C ASP A 84 2.66 1.40 -15.40
N GLU A 85 2.34 2.68 -15.49
CA GLU A 85 3.09 3.76 -14.85
C GLU A 85 2.99 3.69 -13.33
N GLN A 86 1.80 3.38 -12.81
CA GLN A 86 1.59 3.19 -11.38
C GLN A 86 2.42 2.02 -10.85
N ALA A 87 2.44 0.91 -11.57
CA ALA A 87 3.23 -0.25 -11.17
C ALA A 87 4.73 0.07 -11.14
N ARG A 88 5.24 0.78 -12.14
CA ARG A 88 6.65 1.19 -12.16
C ARG A 88 7.00 2.10 -10.98
N LEU A 89 6.11 3.02 -10.64
CA LEU A 89 6.29 3.90 -9.49
C LEU A 89 6.36 3.09 -8.19
N ILE A 90 5.46 2.13 -8.01
CA ILE A 90 5.43 1.26 -6.85
C ILE A 90 6.73 0.44 -6.75
N VAL A 91 7.16 -0.19 -7.84
CA VAL A 91 8.40 -0.97 -7.87
C VAL A 91 9.59 -0.11 -7.44
N ALA A 92 9.68 1.12 -7.96
CA ALA A 92 10.78 2.04 -7.61
C ALA A 92 10.76 2.39 -6.11
N VAL A 93 9.57 2.61 -5.53
CA VAL A 93 9.44 2.92 -4.11
C VAL A 93 9.84 1.72 -3.26
N LEU A 94 9.38 0.52 -3.61
CA LEU A 94 9.72 -0.69 -2.86
C LEU A 94 11.21 -0.97 -2.87
N ALA A 95 11.90 -0.65 -3.96
CA ALA A 95 13.36 -0.80 -4.02
C ALA A 95 14.08 0.15 -3.07
N ARG A 96 13.49 1.32 -2.78
CA ARG A 96 14.11 2.34 -1.94
C ARG A 96 13.77 2.19 -0.46
N VAL A 97 12.52 1.83 -0.13
CA VAL A 97 12.03 1.87 1.25
C VAL A 97 11.45 0.53 1.71
N GLY A 98 11.73 -0.56 0.99
CA GLY A 98 11.18 -1.88 1.31
C GLY A 98 11.51 -2.35 2.72
N GLU A 99 12.73 -2.12 3.19
CA GLU A 99 13.12 -2.50 4.55
C GLU A 99 12.32 -1.74 5.61
N ASP A 100 12.10 -0.45 5.39
CA ASP A 100 11.29 0.36 6.30
C ASP A 100 9.84 -0.16 6.34
N LEU A 101 9.30 -0.54 5.18
CA LEU A 101 7.96 -1.09 5.11
C LEU A 101 7.87 -2.44 5.82
N GLU A 102 8.88 -3.27 5.76
CA GLU A 102 8.90 -4.53 6.49
C GLU A 102 8.89 -4.32 8.00
N GLN A 103 9.49 -3.24 8.48
CA GLN A 103 9.50 -2.90 9.90
C GLN A 103 8.26 -2.16 10.37
N GLY A 104 7.50 -1.60 9.47
CA GLY A 104 6.29 -0.85 9.76
C GLY A 104 6.44 0.63 9.43
N ALA A 105 5.84 1.04 8.30
CA ALA A 105 5.93 2.43 7.84
C ALA A 105 4.78 2.75 6.87
N ILE A 106 4.53 4.04 6.70
CA ILE A 106 3.69 4.56 5.63
C ILE A 106 4.58 5.29 4.65
N ALA A 107 4.48 4.94 3.38
CA ALA A 107 5.09 5.69 2.28
C ALA A 107 4.00 6.44 1.53
N SER A 108 4.08 7.76 1.51
CA SER A 108 3.22 8.61 0.69
C SER A 108 3.97 8.96 -0.58
N VAL A 109 3.42 8.58 -1.72
CA VAL A 109 4.15 8.56 -2.99
C VAL A 109 3.43 9.42 -4.03
N THR A 110 4.16 10.37 -4.61
CA THR A 110 3.74 11.08 -5.82
C THR A 110 4.71 10.74 -6.93
N PRO A 111 4.41 11.09 -8.19
CA PRO A 111 5.36 10.85 -9.29
C PRO A 111 6.74 11.48 -9.06
N GLU A 112 6.82 12.55 -8.24
CA GLU A 112 8.07 13.29 -8.03
C GLU A 112 8.83 12.89 -6.77
N ARG A 113 8.13 12.32 -5.76
CA ARG A 113 8.78 12.01 -4.48
C ARG A 113 8.05 10.96 -3.67
N ALA A 114 8.77 10.36 -2.73
CA ALA A 114 8.20 9.50 -1.70
C ALA A 114 8.53 10.09 -0.33
N ARG A 115 7.55 10.11 0.57
CA ARG A 115 7.73 10.48 1.98
C ARG A 115 7.47 9.26 2.83
N LEU A 116 8.35 9.03 3.80
CA LEU A 116 8.26 7.87 4.68
C LEU A 116 7.97 8.31 6.11
N ARG A 117 7.08 7.59 6.77
CA ARG A 117 6.77 7.78 8.18
C ARG A 117 6.77 6.43 8.87
N ASN A 118 7.55 6.29 9.94
CA ASN A 118 7.57 5.05 10.70
C ASN A 118 6.27 4.89 11.50
N LEU A 119 5.84 3.63 11.65
CA LEU A 119 4.71 3.27 12.50
C LEU A 119 5.21 2.81 13.89
N PRO A 120 4.41 2.99 14.93
CA PRO A 120 3.14 3.69 14.95
C PRO A 120 3.31 5.19 14.73
N ILE A 121 2.24 5.85 14.22
CA ILE A 121 2.27 7.30 14.04
C ILE A 121 2.24 7.94 15.42
N ALA A 122 3.28 8.71 15.74
CA ALA A 122 3.37 9.35 17.04
C ALA A 122 2.37 10.50 17.14
N PRO A 123 1.63 10.63 18.27
CA PRO A 123 0.81 11.80 18.50
C PRO A 123 1.70 13.04 18.69
N ASN A 124 1.21 14.15 18.22
CA ASN A 124 1.90 15.43 18.40
C ASN A 124 1.53 16.04 19.74
#